data_8377d6dcac5841a82066e1300af26059
#
_entry.id   8377d6dcac5841a82066e1300af26059
#
_cell.length_a   1.000
_cell.length_b   1.000
_cell.length_c   1.000
_cell.angle_alpha   90.00
_cell.angle_beta   90.00
_cell.angle_gamma   90.00
#
_symmetry.space_group_name_H-M   'P 1'
#
loop_
_entity.id
_entity.type
_entity.pdbx_description
1 polymer ?
#
loop_
_entity_poly.entity_id
_entity_poly.type
_entity_poly.pdbx_seq_one_letter_code
_entity_poly.pdbx_strand_id
1 'polypeptide(L)'
;MQLITEQVQKSMEGSSWIRKMFEKGLELKTRYGADAVCDFSLGNPDVPPPAVTKDVLETIAADAVKPLGLGYCPNAGIPAVREAMAQYINRQQGIHDSEVRCNAGHVVMTVGAAGALVSFFRAVIEPGDEVVCPAPYFVEYASYCGHFGGVLKTVPSKSEDFSPDIEGLAAAITPRTRALLVNSPNNPTGAIYSAEVMAKIAKLVDDVNAARGESGRPLYLLSDEPYRAFAYDGVTVAPVLPLTKWSIVLGSFSTTLSLAGERVGYIALNPAMPGVETLAAAVTLTNRTLGYVNAPVIGQRLVAGLLDTTVDLGIYDRRRKLMAEVLTAAGVEFAMPKGAFYFFVKAPGGDDLAFTDALYEERILVVPGRGFGGPGYVRLSCSVDEQIIARSAEGFKRAVAKMKG
;
A
#
# COMPACT_ATOMS: atom_id res chain seq x y z
N MET A 1 37.44 3.28 -5.87
CA MET A 1 36.77 2.36 -6.82
C MET A 1 35.27 2.51 -6.59
N GLN A 2 34.49 2.88 -7.61
CA GLN A 2 33.02 2.98 -7.51
C GLN A 2 32.42 1.63 -7.89
N LEU A 3 31.86 0.90 -6.92
CA LEU A 3 31.29 -0.44 -7.12
C LEU A 3 29.81 -0.43 -7.51
N ILE A 4 29.10 0.68 -7.22
CA ILE A 4 27.67 0.85 -7.45
C ILE A 4 27.40 2.20 -8.10
N THR A 5 26.21 2.37 -8.70
CA THR A 5 25.82 3.66 -9.27
C THR A 5 25.59 4.69 -8.17
N GLU A 6 25.75 5.98 -8.49
CA GLU A 6 25.45 7.07 -7.55
C GLU A 6 24.01 7.05 -7.06
N GLN A 7 23.06 6.67 -7.93
CA GLN A 7 21.65 6.55 -7.57
C GLN A 7 21.44 5.49 -6.47
N VAL A 8 22.08 4.32 -6.61
CA VAL A 8 22.00 3.25 -5.60
C VAL A 8 22.69 3.68 -4.31
N GLN A 9 23.84 4.35 -4.40
CA GLN A 9 24.53 4.87 -3.23
C GLN A 9 23.66 5.87 -2.46
N LYS A 10 23.06 6.86 -3.15
CA LYS A 10 22.13 7.82 -2.54
C LYS A 10 20.91 7.11 -1.91
N SER A 11 20.40 6.09 -2.57
CA SER A 11 19.28 5.29 -2.02
C SER A 11 19.69 4.52 -0.76
N MET A 12 20.91 4.01 -0.68
CA MET A 12 21.44 3.34 0.52
C MET A 12 21.66 4.31 1.68
N GLU A 13 22.20 5.50 1.39
CA GLU A 13 22.41 6.57 2.38
C GLU A 13 21.06 7.11 2.92
N GLY A 14 20.09 7.28 2.03
CA GLY A 14 18.71 7.61 2.32
C GLY A 14 17.86 6.40 2.76
N SER A 15 18.50 5.26 3.06
CA SER A 15 17.82 3.99 3.28
C SER A 15 16.61 4.13 4.19
N SER A 16 15.53 3.48 3.78
CA SER A 16 14.23 3.51 4.43
C SER A 16 14.37 3.41 5.96
N TRP A 17 13.77 4.36 6.68
CA TRP A 17 13.70 4.33 8.14
C TRP A 17 13.10 3.03 8.67
N ILE A 18 12.24 2.38 7.89
CA ILE A 18 11.69 1.06 8.18
C ILE A 18 12.83 0.03 8.32
N ARG A 19 13.78 0.04 7.37
CA ARG A 19 14.92 -0.89 7.42
C ARG A 19 15.85 -0.59 8.62
N LYS A 20 16.15 0.69 8.86
CA LYS A 20 16.97 1.08 10.04
C LYS A 20 16.32 0.62 11.35
N MET A 21 14.99 0.76 11.47
CA MET A 21 14.26 0.29 12.64
C MET A 21 14.23 -1.24 12.73
N PHE A 22 14.17 -1.94 11.60
CA PHE A 22 14.28 -3.41 11.57
C PHE A 22 15.65 -3.89 12.09
N GLU A 23 16.75 -3.28 11.63
CA GLU A 23 18.11 -3.59 12.08
C GLU A 23 18.29 -3.30 13.58
N LYS A 24 17.82 -2.13 14.06
CA LYS A 24 17.78 -1.78 15.50
C LYS A 24 16.91 -2.78 16.28
N GLY A 25 15.82 -3.25 15.73
CA GLY A 25 14.95 -4.25 16.33
C GLY A 25 15.63 -5.60 16.53
N LEU A 26 16.40 -6.04 15.55
CA LEU A 26 17.19 -7.27 15.62
C LEU A 26 18.24 -7.17 16.73
N GLU A 27 18.92 -6.02 16.85
CA GLU A 27 19.87 -5.74 17.91
C GLU A 27 19.23 -5.82 19.30
N LEU A 28 18.09 -5.12 19.51
CA LEU A 28 17.38 -5.15 20.79
C LEU A 28 16.90 -6.56 21.14
N LYS A 29 16.32 -7.29 20.19
CA LYS A 29 15.86 -8.68 20.41
C LYS A 29 17.00 -9.61 20.76
N THR A 30 18.17 -9.43 20.14
CA THR A 30 19.38 -10.20 20.46
C THR A 30 19.88 -9.89 21.87
N ARG A 31 19.84 -8.62 22.28
CA ARG A 31 20.37 -8.17 23.56
C ARG A 31 19.45 -8.46 24.74
N TYR A 32 18.14 -8.32 24.57
CA TYR A 32 17.17 -8.37 25.68
C TYR A 32 16.17 -9.51 25.58
N GLY A 33 16.19 -10.29 24.49
CA GLY A 33 15.17 -11.28 24.17
C GLY A 33 13.99 -10.68 23.41
N ALA A 34 13.38 -11.49 22.55
CA ALA A 34 12.27 -11.04 21.70
C ALA A 34 11.06 -10.54 22.53
N ASP A 35 10.77 -11.22 23.64
CA ASP A 35 9.64 -10.89 24.51
C ASP A 35 9.80 -9.56 25.25
N ALA A 36 11.02 -9.01 25.32
CA ALA A 36 11.29 -7.74 25.98
C ALA A 36 11.15 -6.53 25.06
N VAL A 37 10.89 -6.73 23.77
CA VAL A 37 10.82 -5.67 22.74
C VAL A 37 9.40 -5.53 22.24
N CYS A 38 8.89 -4.30 22.19
CA CYS A 38 7.62 -3.95 21.59
C CYS A 38 7.88 -3.38 20.19
N ASP A 39 7.78 -4.22 19.16
CA ASP A 39 8.15 -3.88 17.78
C ASP A 39 6.93 -3.50 16.94
N PHE A 40 6.66 -2.20 16.85
CA PHE A 40 5.60 -1.62 16.00
C PHE A 40 6.14 -1.06 14.67
N SER A 41 7.38 -1.37 14.30
CA SER A 41 8.03 -0.81 13.11
C SER A 41 7.61 -1.51 11.81
N LEU A 42 7.25 -2.79 11.87
CA LEU A 42 6.93 -3.61 10.71
C LEU A 42 5.42 -3.71 10.47
N GLY A 43 5.02 -3.64 9.21
CA GLY A 43 3.66 -3.89 8.76
C GLY A 43 3.48 -5.30 8.20
N ASN A 44 4.05 -6.31 8.86
CA ASN A 44 3.89 -7.70 8.41
C ASN A 44 2.63 -8.30 9.04
N PRO A 45 1.65 -8.77 8.25
CA PRO A 45 0.47 -9.44 8.77
C PRO A 45 0.87 -10.68 9.59
N ASP A 46 0.39 -10.75 10.83
CA ASP A 46 0.70 -11.83 11.78
C ASP A 46 -0.52 -12.72 12.10
N VAL A 47 -1.71 -12.30 11.67
CA VAL A 47 -2.92 -13.11 11.78
C VAL A 47 -2.85 -14.23 10.73
N PRO A 48 -3.17 -15.49 11.11
CA PRO A 48 -3.12 -16.60 10.16
C PRO A 48 -4.05 -16.37 8.97
N PRO A 49 -3.72 -16.97 7.80
CA PRO A 49 -4.62 -16.99 6.65
C PRO A 49 -5.97 -17.62 6.99
N PRO A 50 -7.04 -17.37 6.20
CA PRO A 50 -8.34 -18.03 6.39
C PRO A 50 -8.20 -19.54 6.48
N ALA A 51 -8.99 -20.20 7.34
CA ALA A 51 -8.87 -21.64 7.61
C ALA A 51 -8.98 -22.52 6.34
N VAL A 52 -9.78 -22.12 5.36
CA VAL A 52 -9.94 -22.81 4.08
C VAL A 52 -8.67 -22.82 3.22
N THR A 53 -7.65 -22.02 3.58
CA THR A 53 -6.36 -21.99 2.89
C THR A 53 -5.71 -23.37 2.79
N LYS A 54 -5.86 -24.19 3.85
CA LYS A 54 -5.36 -25.58 3.87
C LYS A 54 -5.95 -26.42 2.74
N ASP A 55 -7.27 -26.40 2.60
CA ASP A 55 -8.00 -27.24 1.62
C ASP A 55 -7.64 -26.81 0.18
N VAL A 56 -7.49 -25.49 -0.04
CA VAL A 56 -7.03 -24.96 -1.34
C VAL A 56 -5.61 -25.40 -1.64
N LEU A 57 -4.70 -25.37 -0.66
CA LEU A 57 -3.32 -25.86 -0.83
C LEU A 57 -3.28 -27.37 -1.11
N GLU A 58 -4.09 -28.19 -0.47
CA GLU A 58 -4.18 -29.63 -0.75
C GLU A 58 -4.62 -29.89 -2.19
N THR A 59 -5.60 -29.12 -2.68
CA THR A 59 -6.05 -29.17 -4.08
C THR A 59 -4.93 -28.80 -5.04
N ILE A 60 -4.18 -27.73 -4.75
CA ILE A 60 -3.04 -27.29 -5.55
C ILE A 60 -1.94 -28.35 -5.56
N ALA A 61 -1.67 -28.98 -4.41
CA ALA A 61 -0.64 -30.02 -4.27
C ALA A 61 -1.00 -31.25 -5.12
N ALA A 62 -2.27 -31.66 -5.16
CA ALA A 62 -2.74 -32.77 -6.01
C ALA A 62 -2.56 -32.48 -7.51
N ASP A 63 -2.65 -31.22 -7.92
CA ASP A 63 -2.42 -30.78 -9.29
C ASP A 63 -0.95 -30.58 -9.63
N ALA A 64 -0.11 -30.28 -8.64
CA ALA A 64 1.30 -29.95 -8.84
C ALA A 64 2.11 -31.06 -9.52
N VAL A 65 1.74 -32.32 -9.29
CA VAL A 65 2.40 -33.51 -9.87
C VAL A 65 1.96 -33.82 -11.30
N LYS A 66 0.97 -33.11 -11.84
CA LYS A 66 0.51 -33.26 -13.22
C LYS A 66 1.49 -32.56 -14.19
N PRO A 67 1.57 -32.98 -15.47
CA PRO A 67 2.35 -32.25 -16.46
C PRO A 67 1.95 -30.77 -16.51
N LEU A 68 2.94 -29.88 -16.46
CA LEU A 68 2.77 -28.42 -16.40
C LEU A 68 2.01 -27.91 -15.16
N GLY A 69 1.81 -28.73 -14.14
CA GLY A 69 1.13 -28.34 -12.89
C GLY A 69 1.76 -27.10 -12.23
N LEU A 70 3.09 -26.95 -12.31
CA LEU A 70 3.88 -25.80 -11.84
C LEU A 70 4.64 -25.12 -12.98
N GLY A 71 4.20 -25.32 -14.23
CA GLY A 71 4.83 -24.70 -15.41
C GLY A 71 4.60 -23.19 -15.49
N TYR A 72 5.30 -22.54 -16.43
CA TYR A 72 5.03 -21.15 -16.76
C TYR A 72 3.57 -20.94 -17.17
N CYS A 73 2.99 -19.83 -16.73
CA CYS A 73 1.69 -19.35 -17.19
C CYS A 73 1.84 -18.14 -18.13
N PRO A 74 0.77 -17.72 -18.82
CA PRO A 74 0.79 -16.46 -19.56
C PRO A 74 1.25 -15.28 -18.71
N ASN A 75 2.00 -14.33 -19.29
CA ASN A 75 2.63 -13.24 -18.55
C ASN A 75 1.63 -12.31 -17.84
N ALA A 76 0.39 -12.19 -18.35
CA ALA A 76 -0.67 -11.47 -17.66
C ALA A 76 -1.28 -12.24 -16.48
N GLY A 77 -0.94 -13.51 -16.31
CA GLY A 77 -1.48 -14.42 -15.30
C GLY A 77 -2.35 -15.55 -15.89
N ILE A 78 -2.71 -16.50 -15.06
CA ILE A 78 -3.55 -17.65 -15.43
C ILE A 78 -4.94 -17.15 -15.86
N PRO A 79 -5.45 -17.52 -17.06
CA PRO A 79 -6.70 -16.94 -17.59
C PRO A 79 -7.90 -17.10 -16.64
N ALA A 80 -8.09 -18.28 -16.05
CA ALA A 80 -9.18 -18.53 -15.11
C ALA A 80 -9.03 -17.70 -13.82
N VAL A 81 -7.81 -17.45 -13.36
CA VAL A 81 -7.54 -16.59 -12.20
C VAL A 81 -7.86 -15.13 -12.54
N ARG A 82 -7.46 -14.65 -13.73
CA ARG A 82 -7.76 -13.29 -14.17
C ARG A 82 -9.27 -13.04 -14.30
N GLU A 83 -10.03 -14.03 -14.76
CA GLU A 83 -11.49 -13.94 -14.83
C GLU A 83 -12.11 -13.88 -13.42
N ALA A 84 -11.69 -14.74 -12.51
CA ALA A 84 -12.13 -14.69 -11.10
C ALA A 84 -11.78 -13.36 -10.45
N MET A 85 -10.57 -12.83 -10.73
CA MET A 85 -10.13 -11.53 -10.27
C MET A 85 -10.97 -10.38 -10.82
N ALA A 86 -11.33 -10.41 -12.11
CA ALA A 86 -12.20 -9.40 -12.69
C ALA A 86 -13.56 -9.35 -11.99
N GLN A 87 -14.14 -10.51 -11.69
CA GLN A 87 -15.39 -10.61 -10.92
C GLN A 87 -15.22 -10.08 -9.49
N TYR A 88 -14.13 -10.43 -8.81
CA TYR A 88 -13.79 -9.91 -7.50
C TYR A 88 -13.68 -8.38 -7.52
N ILE A 89 -12.95 -7.81 -8.47
CA ILE A 89 -12.77 -6.36 -8.61
C ILE A 89 -14.10 -5.67 -8.88
N ASN A 90 -14.95 -6.21 -9.76
CA ASN A 90 -16.28 -5.68 -10.02
C ASN A 90 -17.10 -5.60 -8.73
N ARG A 91 -17.10 -6.66 -7.89
CA ARG A 91 -17.77 -6.62 -6.58
C ARG A 91 -17.16 -5.56 -5.65
N GLN A 92 -15.84 -5.51 -5.54
CA GLN A 92 -15.15 -4.56 -4.65
C GLN A 92 -15.33 -3.10 -5.08
N GLN A 93 -15.50 -2.84 -6.35
CA GLN A 93 -15.71 -1.51 -6.92
C GLN A 93 -17.20 -1.17 -7.13
N GLY A 94 -18.13 -2.05 -6.67
CA GLY A 94 -19.57 -1.84 -6.80
C GLY A 94 -20.04 -1.70 -8.25
N ILE A 95 -19.35 -2.37 -9.18
CA ILE A 95 -19.67 -2.28 -10.61
C ILE A 95 -20.71 -3.32 -10.96
N HIS A 96 -21.90 -2.85 -11.30
CA HIS A 96 -23.02 -3.69 -11.74
C HIS A 96 -23.36 -3.47 -13.22
N ASP A 97 -22.89 -2.35 -13.79
CA ASP A 97 -23.09 -1.99 -15.19
C ASP A 97 -22.15 -2.76 -16.12
N SER A 98 -22.62 -3.09 -17.32
CA SER A 98 -21.85 -3.80 -18.34
C SER A 98 -20.76 -2.95 -19.00
N GLU A 99 -20.95 -1.62 -19.14
CA GLU A 99 -20.03 -0.75 -19.85
C GLU A 99 -18.69 -0.52 -19.16
N VAL A 100 -18.70 -0.52 -17.83
CA VAL A 100 -17.48 -0.34 -17.02
C VAL A 100 -17.04 -1.64 -16.32
N ARG A 101 -17.63 -2.78 -16.70
CA ARG A 101 -17.36 -4.07 -16.08
C ARG A 101 -16.03 -4.64 -16.54
N CYS A 102 -15.10 -4.84 -15.62
CA CYS A 102 -13.85 -5.53 -15.90
C CYS A 102 -14.09 -6.98 -16.33
N ASN A 103 -13.29 -7.44 -17.27
CA ASN A 103 -13.10 -8.85 -17.63
C ASN A 103 -11.61 -9.20 -17.53
N ALA A 104 -11.25 -10.45 -17.82
CA ALA A 104 -9.85 -10.91 -17.77
C ALA A 104 -8.89 -10.05 -18.61
N GLY A 105 -9.34 -9.41 -19.70
CA GLY A 105 -8.52 -8.54 -20.55
C GLY A 105 -8.00 -7.29 -19.83
N HIS A 106 -8.72 -6.83 -18.82
CA HIS A 106 -8.41 -5.62 -18.07
C HIS A 106 -7.58 -5.87 -16.80
N VAL A 107 -7.26 -7.13 -16.48
CA VAL A 107 -6.54 -7.52 -15.26
C VAL A 107 -5.20 -8.15 -15.60
N VAL A 108 -4.13 -7.70 -14.96
CA VAL A 108 -2.81 -8.34 -15.01
C VAL A 108 -2.41 -8.75 -13.59
N MET A 109 -2.07 -10.04 -13.41
CA MET A 109 -1.54 -10.56 -12.15
C MET A 109 -0.07 -10.18 -12.00
N THR A 110 0.31 -9.69 -10.83
CA THR A 110 1.62 -9.11 -10.57
C THR A 110 2.28 -9.67 -9.31
N VAL A 111 3.57 -9.39 -9.15
CA VAL A 111 4.34 -9.78 -7.94
C VAL A 111 4.05 -8.78 -6.81
N GLY A 112 2.87 -8.91 -6.20
CA GLY A 112 2.32 -7.96 -5.23
C GLY A 112 1.95 -6.62 -5.86
N ALA A 113 1.42 -5.68 -5.07
CA ALA A 113 1.12 -4.32 -5.50
C ALA A 113 2.39 -3.55 -5.92
N ALA A 114 3.54 -3.87 -5.32
CA ALA A 114 4.83 -3.31 -5.72
C ALA A 114 5.15 -3.63 -7.19
N GLY A 115 5.02 -4.90 -7.59
CA GLY A 115 5.19 -5.31 -8.97
C GLY A 115 4.20 -4.64 -9.93
N ALA A 116 2.96 -4.40 -9.50
CA ALA A 116 1.95 -3.67 -10.26
C ALA A 116 2.39 -2.22 -10.53
N LEU A 117 2.81 -1.49 -9.48
CA LEU A 117 3.28 -0.10 -9.58
C LEU A 117 4.51 0.01 -10.48
N VAL A 118 5.52 -0.83 -10.25
CA VAL A 118 6.78 -0.80 -11.03
C VAL A 118 6.51 -1.13 -12.50
N SER A 119 5.66 -2.13 -12.78
CA SER A 119 5.28 -2.47 -14.16
C SER A 119 4.51 -1.36 -14.86
N PHE A 120 3.58 -0.72 -14.15
CA PHE A 120 2.84 0.42 -14.67
C PHE A 120 3.76 1.62 -14.92
N PHE A 121 4.59 2.01 -13.95
CA PHE A 121 5.51 3.13 -14.13
C PHE A 121 6.48 2.88 -15.28
N ARG A 122 7.00 1.67 -15.43
CA ARG A 122 7.84 1.31 -16.59
C ARG A 122 7.11 1.50 -17.93
N ALA A 123 5.80 1.28 -17.96
CA ALA A 123 5.00 1.40 -19.18
C ALA A 123 4.68 2.86 -19.55
N VAL A 124 4.62 3.78 -18.56
CA VAL A 124 4.08 5.14 -18.81
C VAL A 124 5.03 6.29 -18.46
N ILE A 125 6.09 6.05 -17.69
CA ILE A 125 7.04 7.08 -17.24
C ILE A 125 8.21 7.18 -18.21
N GLU A 126 8.51 8.40 -18.64
CA GLU A 126 9.75 8.81 -19.29
C GLU A 126 10.59 9.68 -18.34
N PRO A 127 11.91 9.80 -18.55
CA PRO A 127 12.74 10.63 -17.70
C PRO A 127 12.21 12.07 -17.56
N GLY A 128 12.03 12.49 -16.31
CA GLY A 128 11.50 13.79 -15.93
C GLY A 128 9.96 13.86 -15.93
N ASP A 129 9.24 12.79 -16.21
CA ASP A 129 7.81 12.73 -15.93
C ASP A 129 7.55 12.71 -14.41
N GLU A 130 6.34 13.07 -14.02
CA GLU A 130 5.98 13.29 -12.63
C GLU A 130 4.82 12.38 -12.19
N VAL A 131 4.90 11.95 -10.92
CA VAL A 131 3.79 11.33 -10.20
C VAL A 131 3.45 12.22 -9.02
N VAL A 132 2.19 12.65 -8.89
CA VAL A 132 1.71 13.47 -7.77
C VAL A 132 1.05 12.54 -6.75
N CYS A 133 1.36 12.74 -5.46
CA CYS A 133 0.85 11.90 -4.36
C CYS A 133 0.56 12.76 -3.13
N PRO A 134 -0.59 12.58 -2.44
CA PRO A 134 -0.78 13.15 -1.10
C PRO A 134 0.26 12.60 -0.12
N ALA A 135 0.77 13.45 0.76
CA ALA A 135 1.65 13.05 1.86
C ALA A 135 0.90 13.20 3.21
N PRO A 136 1.10 12.28 4.17
CA PRO A 136 2.05 11.16 4.19
C PRO A 136 1.73 10.05 3.19
N TYR A 137 2.77 9.36 2.69
CA TYR A 137 2.67 8.36 1.63
C TYR A 137 3.54 7.13 1.90
N PHE A 138 3.32 6.04 1.18
CA PHE A 138 4.18 4.87 1.27
C PHE A 138 5.55 5.12 0.66
N VAL A 139 6.60 4.98 1.45
CA VAL A 139 7.98 5.44 1.17
C VAL A 139 8.55 4.96 -0.17
N GLU A 140 8.17 3.75 -0.61
CA GLU A 140 8.74 3.13 -1.81
C GLU A 140 8.24 3.75 -3.12
N TYR A 141 7.17 4.55 -3.10
CA TYR A 141 6.66 5.19 -4.34
C TYR A 141 7.70 6.05 -5.03
N ALA A 142 8.52 6.77 -4.26
CA ALA A 142 9.61 7.58 -4.80
C ALA A 142 10.65 6.73 -5.51
N SER A 143 11.03 5.59 -4.94
CA SER A 143 11.97 4.65 -5.54
C SER A 143 11.38 4.02 -6.80
N TYR A 144 10.14 3.56 -6.75
CA TYR A 144 9.48 2.92 -7.91
C TYR A 144 9.35 3.87 -9.11
N CYS A 145 8.99 5.13 -8.86
CA CYS A 145 8.96 6.17 -9.87
C CYS A 145 10.37 6.51 -10.38
N GLY A 146 11.31 6.68 -9.46
CA GLY A 146 12.70 7.05 -9.74
C GLY A 146 13.49 6.02 -10.55
N HIS A 147 13.13 4.72 -10.52
CA HIS A 147 13.77 3.70 -11.33
C HIS A 147 13.74 3.99 -12.84
N PHE A 148 12.77 4.77 -13.30
CA PHE A 148 12.58 5.12 -14.70
C PHE A 148 12.83 6.60 -14.99
N GLY A 149 13.50 7.31 -14.06
CA GLY A 149 13.78 8.73 -14.20
C GLY A 149 12.59 9.63 -13.90
N GLY A 150 11.51 9.08 -13.35
CA GLY A 150 10.36 9.86 -12.90
C GLY A 150 10.61 10.56 -11.57
N VAL A 151 9.80 11.56 -11.27
CA VAL A 151 9.88 12.38 -10.04
C VAL A 151 8.57 12.24 -9.27
N LEU A 152 8.65 11.81 -8.00
CA LEU A 152 7.50 11.87 -7.10
C LEU A 152 7.38 13.27 -6.52
N LYS A 153 6.23 13.93 -6.78
CA LYS A 153 5.83 15.19 -6.15
C LYS A 153 4.81 14.92 -5.07
N THR A 154 5.07 15.38 -3.88
CA THR A 154 4.17 15.18 -2.74
C THR A 154 3.45 16.46 -2.37
N VAL A 155 2.17 16.34 -2.01
CA VAL A 155 1.33 17.44 -1.53
C VAL A 155 0.91 17.13 -0.11
N PRO A 156 1.19 17.98 0.87
CA PRO A 156 0.76 17.76 2.25
C PRO A 156 -0.77 17.59 2.33
N SER A 157 -1.21 16.57 3.04
CA SER A 157 -2.62 16.38 3.39
C SER A 157 -3.01 17.28 4.56
N LYS A 158 -4.30 17.41 4.82
CA LYS A 158 -4.83 18.15 5.97
C LYS A 158 -4.38 17.47 7.26
N SER A 159 -4.01 18.27 8.25
CA SER A 159 -3.45 17.77 9.51
C SER A 159 -4.47 17.09 10.43
N GLU A 160 -5.75 17.40 10.26
CA GLU A 160 -6.83 16.96 11.14
C GLU A 160 -7.19 15.49 10.94
N ASP A 161 -7.22 15.06 9.67
CA ASP A 161 -7.71 13.72 9.28
C ASP A 161 -6.88 13.04 8.17
N PHE A 162 -5.81 13.69 7.73
CA PHE A 162 -4.97 13.28 6.61
C PHE A 162 -5.72 13.15 5.27
N SER A 163 -6.85 13.85 5.10
CA SER A 163 -7.52 13.92 3.81
C SER A 163 -6.70 14.73 2.80
N PRO A 164 -6.69 14.34 1.50
CA PRO A 164 -5.96 15.07 0.47
C PRO A 164 -6.39 16.53 0.34
N ASP A 165 -5.42 17.42 0.14
CA ASP A 165 -5.66 18.80 -0.25
C ASP A 165 -5.87 18.87 -1.77
N ILE A 166 -7.11 19.03 -2.21
CA ILE A 166 -7.50 19.03 -3.63
C ILE A 166 -6.89 20.21 -4.38
N GLU A 167 -6.84 21.40 -3.78
CA GLU A 167 -6.28 22.59 -4.39
C GLU A 167 -4.76 22.46 -4.55
N GLY A 168 -4.09 21.95 -3.52
CA GLY A 168 -2.67 21.62 -3.56
C GLY A 168 -2.35 20.57 -4.62
N LEU A 169 -3.16 19.51 -4.74
CA LEU A 169 -3.02 18.51 -5.79
C LEU A 169 -3.15 19.13 -7.19
N ALA A 170 -4.17 19.98 -7.40
CA ALA A 170 -4.38 20.66 -8.68
C ALA A 170 -3.18 21.57 -9.05
N ALA A 171 -2.65 22.29 -8.07
CA ALA A 171 -1.49 23.18 -8.27
C ALA A 171 -0.19 22.41 -8.58
N ALA A 172 -0.05 21.17 -8.07
CA ALA A 172 1.12 20.33 -8.30
C ALA A 172 1.16 19.65 -9.68
N ILE A 173 0.01 19.53 -10.35
CA ILE A 173 -0.11 18.89 -11.67
C ILE A 173 0.47 19.79 -12.75
N THR A 174 1.33 19.22 -13.60
CA THR A 174 1.93 19.88 -14.76
C THR A 174 1.69 19.08 -16.04
N PRO A 175 2.04 19.58 -17.24
CA PRO A 175 2.00 18.77 -18.46
C PRO A 175 2.84 17.48 -18.40
N ARG A 176 3.82 17.41 -17.50
CA ARG A 176 4.67 16.21 -17.29
C ARG A 176 4.08 15.21 -16.30
N THR A 177 3.03 15.55 -15.57
CA THR A 177 2.41 14.64 -14.60
C THR A 177 1.69 13.51 -15.32
N ARG A 178 2.07 12.25 -15.04
CA ARG A 178 1.51 11.03 -15.66
C ARG A 178 0.49 10.34 -14.77
N ALA A 179 0.65 10.45 -13.45
CA ALA A 179 -0.25 9.83 -12.50
C ALA A 179 -0.51 10.72 -11.29
N LEU A 180 -1.74 10.68 -10.79
CA LEU A 180 -2.12 11.07 -9.46
C LEU A 180 -2.32 9.77 -8.67
N LEU A 181 -1.43 9.49 -7.70
CA LEU A 181 -1.40 8.24 -6.94
C LEU A 181 -2.00 8.46 -5.57
N VAL A 182 -3.04 7.71 -5.25
CA VAL A 182 -3.69 7.70 -3.94
C VAL A 182 -3.60 6.32 -3.29
N ASN A 183 -3.55 6.28 -1.96
CA ASN A 183 -3.56 5.04 -1.17
C ASN A 183 -4.63 5.18 -0.10
N SER A 184 -5.71 4.41 -0.22
CA SER A 184 -6.82 4.45 0.72
C SER A 184 -7.47 3.06 0.85
N PRO A 185 -7.47 2.47 2.07
CA PRO A 185 -6.92 2.96 3.34
C PRO A 185 -5.41 3.20 3.27
N ASN A 186 -4.95 4.26 3.94
CA ASN A 186 -3.61 4.80 3.76
C ASN A 186 -2.57 4.13 4.68
N ASN A 187 -1.41 3.85 4.14
CA ASN A 187 -0.17 3.65 4.88
C ASN A 187 0.69 4.91 4.70
N PRO A 188 0.99 5.70 5.77
CA PRO A 188 1.07 5.28 7.18
C PRO A 188 -0.10 5.71 8.07
N THR A 189 -1.08 6.47 7.60
CA THR A 189 -1.99 7.22 8.46
C THR A 189 -3.22 6.45 8.95
N GLY A 190 -3.58 5.35 8.26
CA GLY A 190 -4.85 4.65 8.51
C GLY A 190 -6.09 5.44 8.06
N ALA A 191 -5.91 6.56 7.36
CA ALA A 191 -7.02 7.35 6.82
C ALA A 191 -7.73 6.62 5.68
N ILE A 192 -9.04 6.79 5.61
CA ILE A 192 -9.86 6.41 4.45
C ILE A 192 -10.39 7.70 3.83
N TYR A 193 -10.10 7.90 2.54
CA TYR A 193 -10.58 9.06 1.81
C TYR A 193 -12.07 8.91 1.51
N SER A 194 -12.86 9.93 1.82
CA SER A 194 -14.31 9.90 1.61
C SER A 194 -14.69 9.82 0.14
N ALA A 195 -15.90 9.34 -0.16
CA ALA A 195 -16.41 9.29 -1.53
C ALA A 195 -16.43 10.68 -2.18
N GLU A 196 -16.69 11.73 -1.41
CA GLU A 196 -16.66 13.12 -1.89
C GLU A 196 -15.25 13.55 -2.30
N VAL A 197 -14.24 13.24 -1.47
CA VAL A 197 -12.83 13.52 -1.77
C VAL A 197 -12.39 12.77 -3.03
N MET A 198 -12.73 11.48 -3.12
CA MET A 198 -12.37 10.67 -4.29
C MET A 198 -13.06 11.16 -5.59
N ALA A 199 -14.32 11.60 -5.50
CA ALA A 199 -15.03 12.21 -6.64
C ALA A 199 -14.37 13.54 -7.09
N LYS A 200 -13.92 14.38 -6.16
CA LYS A 200 -13.16 15.60 -6.49
C LYS A 200 -11.82 15.30 -7.17
N ILE A 201 -11.12 14.28 -6.71
CA ILE A 201 -9.87 13.81 -7.32
C ILE A 201 -10.13 13.29 -8.76
N ALA A 202 -11.16 12.46 -8.92
CA ALA A 202 -11.53 11.94 -10.24
C ALA A 202 -11.90 13.06 -11.22
N LYS A 203 -12.71 14.04 -10.75
CA LYS A 203 -13.05 15.21 -11.55
C LYS A 203 -11.81 16.02 -11.95
N LEU A 204 -10.85 16.23 -11.05
CA LEU A 204 -9.59 16.90 -11.35
C LEU A 204 -8.82 16.16 -12.47
N VAL A 205 -8.78 14.81 -12.42
CA VAL A 205 -8.14 14.00 -13.47
C VAL A 205 -8.87 14.14 -14.81
N ASP A 206 -10.20 14.16 -14.81
CA ASP A 206 -11.00 14.37 -16.02
C ASP A 206 -10.81 15.77 -16.62
N ASP A 207 -10.82 16.81 -15.80
CA ASP A 207 -10.61 18.19 -16.22
C ASP A 207 -9.22 18.37 -16.86
N VAL A 208 -8.18 17.79 -16.26
CA VAL A 208 -6.82 17.81 -16.81
C VAL A 208 -6.74 17.08 -18.14
N ASN A 209 -7.35 15.90 -18.25
CA ASN A 209 -7.33 15.13 -19.51
C ASN A 209 -8.15 15.82 -20.60
N ALA A 210 -9.27 16.45 -20.27
CA ALA A 210 -10.03 17.27 -21.23
C ALA A 210 -9.19 18.45 -21.76
N ALA A 211 -8.44 19.12 -20.89
CA ALA A 211 -7.55 20.22 -21.29
C ALA A 211 -6.35 19.75 -22.13
N ARG A 212 -5.85 18.52 -21.92
CA ARG A 212 -4.77 17.94 -22.74
C ARG A 212 -5.23 17.51 -24.14
N GLY A 213 -6.50 17.22 -24.31
CA GLY A 213 -7.07 16.75 -25.58
C GLY A 213 -6.60 15.34 -25.98
N GLU A 214 -7.06 14.84 -27.10
CA GLU A 214 -6.82 13.47 -27.58
C GLU A 214 -5.36 13.18 -27.93
N SER A 215 -4.58 14.18 -28.31
CA SER A 215 -3.16 14.04 -28.65
C SER A 215 -2.24 14.14 -27.43
N GLY A 216 -2.77 14.54 -26.27
CA GLY A 216 -2.02 14.68 -25.04
C GLY A 216 -1.75 13.34 -24.36
N ARG A 217 -0.62 13.21 -23.66
CA ARG A 217 -0.35 12.05 -22.82
C ARG A 217 -1.28 12.11 -21.58
N PRO A 218 -2.05 11.07 -21.28
CA PRO A 218 -3.07 11.12 -20.23
C PRO A 218 -2.47 11.25 -18.82
N LEU A 219 -3.28 11.82 -17.92
CA LEU A 219 -3.11 11.73 -16.47
C LEU A 219 -3.95 10.56 -15.96
N TYR A 220 -3.34 9.60 -15.28
CA TYR A 220 -4.03 8.47 -14.70
C TYR A 220 -4.34 8.71 -13.23
N LEU A 221 -5.50 8.24 -12.76
CA LEU A 221 -5.79 8.08 -11.33
C LEU A 221 -5.40 6.68 -10.90
N LEU A 222 -4.30 6.55 -10.16
CA LEU A 222 -3.85 5.29 -9.57
C LEU A 222 -4.36 5.16 -8.15
N SER A 223 -5.16 4.13 -7.88
CA SER A 223 -5.60 3.77 -6.53
C SER A 223 -4.88 2.53 -6.06
N ASP A 224 -3.99 2.70 -5.09
CA ASP A 224 -3.28 1.59 -4.43
C ASP A 224 -4.09 1.13 -3.22
N GLU A 225 -4.67 -0.07 -3.29
CA GLU A 225 -5.70 -0.56 -2.38
C GLU A 225 -5.33 -1.88 -1.63
N PRO A 226 -4.11 -2.07 -1.14
CA PRO A 226 -3.73 -3.31 -0.46
C PRO A 226 -4.47 -3.52 0.87
N TYR A 227 -5.07 -2.45 1.42
CA TYR A 227 -5.79 -2.46 2.70
C TYR A 227 -7.31 -2.30 2.52
N ARG A 228 -7.87 -2.45 1.30
CA ARG A 228 -9.28 -2.16 1.03
C ARG A 228 -10.25 -2.87 1.96
N ALA A 229 -9.97 -4.12 2.35
CA ALA A 229 -10.80 -4.87 3.29
C ALA A 229 -10.71 -4.37 4.74
N PHE A 230 -9.66 -3.60 5.07
CA PHE A 230 -9.42 -3.10 6.43
C PHE A 230 -10.10 -1.74 6.61
N ALA A 231 -11.41 -1.76 6.79
CA ALA A 231 -12.21 -0.59 7.15
C ALA A 231 -12.97 -0.87 8.46
N TYR A 232 -12.99 0.09 9.36
CA TYR A 232 -13.53 -0.06 10.70
C TYR A 232 -14.71 0.91 10.91
N ASP A 233 -15.44 0.73 11.99
CA ASP A 233 -16.52 1.62 12.44
C ASP A 233 -17.62 1.85 11.37
N GLY A 234 -17.87 0.85 10.50
CA GLY A 234 -18.86 0.95 9.43
C GLY A 234 -18.47 1.87 8.26
N VAL A 235 -17.23 2.35 8.22
CA VAL A 235 -16.74 3.16 7.10
C VAL A 235 -16.54 2.27 5.87
N THR A 236 -16.90 2.78 4.70
CA THR A 236 -16.70 2.11 3.42
C THR A 236 -15.59 2.78 2.61
N VAL A 237 -14.78 1.97 1.93
CA VAL A 237 -13.77 2.48 1.00
C VAL A 237 -14.45 2.80 -0.34
N ALA A 238 -14.34 4.06 -0.76
CA ALA A 238 -14.96 4.51 -2.01
C ALA A 238 -14.49 3.67 -3.22
N PRO A 239 -15.39 3.29 -4.14
CA PRO A 239 -15.00 2.72 -5.41
C PRO A 239 -14.32 3.79 -6.27
N VAL A 240 -13.34 3.39 -7.09
CA VAL A 240 -12.56 4.32 -7.91
C VAL A 240 -12.80 4.11 -9.40
N LEU A 241 -12.94 2.86 -9.85
CA LEU A 241 -13.16 2.57 -11.27
C LEU A 241 -14.38 3.29 -11.86
N PRO A 242 -15.54 3.40 -11.16
CA PRO A 242 -16.69 4.10 -11.71
C PRO A 242 -16.56 5.63 -11.78
N LEU A 243 -15.57 6.22 -11.11
CA LEU A 243 -15.48 7.69 -10.97
C LEU A 243 -14.91 8.39 -12.21
N THR A 244 -13.97 7.77 -12.90
CA THR A 244 -13.35 8.29 -14.12
C THR A 244 -12.84 7.17 -14.99
N LYS A 245 -12.96 7.30 -16.31
CA LYS A 245 -12.39 6.33 -17.25
C LYS A 245 -10.86 6.23 -17.20
N TRP A 246 -10.18 7.17 -16.59
CA TRP A 246 -8.72 7.20 -16.44
C TRP A 246 -8.22 6.51 -15.17
N SER A 247 -9.11 5.81 -14.46
CA SER A 247 -8.79 5.14 -13.21
C SER A 247 -8.15 3.77 -13.40
N ILE A 248 -7.27 3.43 -12.48
CA ILE A 248 -6.55 2.17 -12.39
C ILE A 248 -6.52 1.77 -10.91
N VAL A 249 -6.88 0.54 -10.61
CA VAL A 249 -6.81 -0.02 -9.25
C VAL A 249 -5.70 -1.04 -9.17
N LEU A 250 -4.88 -0.91 -8.14
CA LEU A 250 -3.83 -1.87 -7.80
C LEU A 250 -4.14 -2.46 -6.43
N GLY A 251 -3.79 -3.70 -6.23
CA GLY A 251 -3.98 -4.35 -4.95
C GLY A 251 -3.09 -5.57 -4.76
N SER A 252 -3.13 -6.10 -3.55
CA SER A 252 -2.44 -7.34 -3.21
C SER A 252 -3.19 -8.13 -2.16
N PHE A 253 -2.80 -9.38 -1.99
CA PHE A 253 -3.35 -10.29 -1.00
C PHE A 253 -2.44 -10.50 0.21
N SER A 254 -1.39 -9.67 0.30
CA SER A 254 -0.44 -9.69 1.40
C SER A 254 -1.11 -9.52 2.75
N THR A 255 -2.08 -8.60 2.85
CA THR A 255 -2.78 -8.26 4.10
C THR A 255 -4.13 -8.93 4.21
N THR A 256 -4.98 -8.80 3.20
CA THR A 256 -6.36 -9.30 3.20
C THR A 256 -6.46 -10.81 3.43
N LEU A 257 -5.48 -11.57 2.93
CA LEU A 257 -5.40 -13.03 3.08
C LEU A 257 -4.19 -13.48 3.91
N SER A 258 -3.39 -12.57 4.45
CA SER A 258 -2.13 -12.90 5.17
C SER A 258 -1.16 -13.71 4.31
N LEU A 259 -1.09 -13.42 3.01
CA LEU A 259 -0.26 -14.12 2.02
C LEU A 259 0.93 -13.27 1.56
N ALA A 260 1.52 -12.50 2.46
CA ALA A 260 2.61 -11.58 2.11
C ALA A 260 3.82 -12.29 1.47
N GLY A 261 4.11 -13.53 1.89
CA GLY A 261 5.18 -14.35 1.35
C GLY A 261 4.94 -14.87 -0.07
N GLU A 262 3.67 -14.99 -0.48
CA GLU A 262 3.29 -15.51 -1.79
C GLU A 262 3.46 -14.50 -2.93
N ARG A 263 3.64 -13.22 -2.61
CA ARG A 263 3.90 -12.15 -3.57
C ARG A 263 2.87 -12.09 -4.71
N VAL A 264 1.58 -12.12 -4.40
CA VAL A 264 0.50 -11.99 -5.39
C VAL A 264 -0.22 -10.66 -5.24
N GLY A 265 -0.32 -9.96 -6.35
CA GLY A 265 -1.09 -8.74 -6.51
C GLY A 265 -1.70 -8.66 -7.90
N TYR A 266 -2.29 -7.53 -8.19
CA TYR A 266 -2.94 -7.28 -9.46
C TYR A 266 -2.93 -5.79 -9.81
N ILE A 267 -3.09 -5.51 -11.10
CA ILE A 267 -3.49 -4.22 -11.64
C ILE A 267 -4.75 -4.41 -12.48
N ALA A 268 -5.74 -3.56 -12.25
CA ALA A 268 -6.99 -3.53 -12.99
C ALA A 268 -7.16 -2.18 -13.68
N LEU A 269 -7.32 -2.22 -14.98
CA LEU A 269 -7.48 -1.05 -15.84
C LEU A 269 -8.96 -0.80 -16.10
N ASN A 270 -9.36 0.48 -16.12
CA ASN A 270 -10.76 0.82 -16.41
C ASN A 270 -11.12 0.42 -17.84
N PRO A 271 -12.19 -0.39 -18.07
CA PRO A 271 -12.60 -0.83 -19.39
C PRO A 271 -12.99 0.31 -20.35
N ALA A 272 -13.48 1.42 -19.83
CA ALA A 272 -13.87 2.59 -20.63
C ALA A 272 -12.69 3.49 -21.01
N MET A 273 -11.47 3.14 -20.60
CA MET A 273 -10.27 3.91 -20.91
C MET A 273 -9.92 3.79 -22.40
N PRO A 274 -9.76 4.91 -23.12
CA PRO A 274 -9.31 4.85 -24.49
C PRO A 274 -7.93 4.17 -24.61
N GLY A 275 -7.83 3.13 -25.45
CA GLY A 275 -6.59 2.37 -25.65
C GLY A 275 -6.23 1.43 -24.49
N VAL A 276 -7.20 1.00 -23.69
CA VAL A 276 -6.99 0.10 -22.54
C VAL A 276 -6.27 -1.19 -22.92
N GLU A 277 -6.55 -1.77 -24.08
CA GLU A 277 -5.88 -2.98 -24.57
C GLU A 277 -4.38 -2.76 -24.79
N THR A 278 -4.02 -1.58 -25.33
CA THR A 278 -2.61 -1.20 -25.51
C THR A 278 -1.90 -1.04 -24.17
N LEU A 279 -2.55 -0.40 -23.21
CA LEU A 279 -1.99 -0.25 -21.86
C LEU A 279 -1.87 -1.61 -21.14
N ALA A 280 -2.86 -2.48 -21.26
CA ALA A 280 -2.82 -3.84 -20.70
C ALA A 280 -1.68 -4.66 -21.30
N ALA A 281 -1.49 -4.59 -22.61
CA ALA A 281 -0.38 -5.23 -23.31
C ALA A 281 0.98 -4.65 -22.87
N ALA A 282 1.09 -3.33 -22.71
CA ALA A 282 2.30 -2.66 -22.26
C ALA A 282 2.64 -3.05 -20.80
N VAL A 283 1.68 -3.06 -19.88
CA VAL A 283 1.88 -3.49 -18.50
C VAL A 283 2.28 -4.97 -18.44
N THR A 284 1.67 -5.83 -19.24
CA THR A 284 2.05 -7.24 -19.35
C THR A 284 3.48 -7.40 -19.85
N LEU A 285 3.88 -6.63 -20.87
CA LEU A 285 5.24 -6.63 -21.41
C LEU A 285 6.25 -6.18 -20.35
N THR A 286 5.96 -5.08 -19.66
CA THR A 286 6.87 -4.54 -18.63
C THR A 286 6.98 -5.46 -17.43
N ASN A 287 5.88 -6.08 -16.97
CA ASN A 287 5.90 -7.11 -15.94
C ASN A 287 6.84 -8.27 -16.31
N ARG A 288 6.82 -8.71 -17.58
CA ARG A 288 7.73 -9.73 -18.08
C ARG A 288 9.18 -9.24 -18.09
N THR A 289 9.44 -8.08 -18.71
CA THR A 289 10.80 -7.61 -19.01
C THR A 289 11.53 -7.02 -17.81
N LEU A 290 10.82 -6.66 -16.74
CA LEU A 290 11.40 -6.32 -15.44
C LEU A 290 11.97 -7.57 -14.71
N GLY A 291 11.78 -8.75 -15.25
CA GLY A 291 12.30 -10.00 -14.69
C GLY A 291 11.29 -10.76 -13.85
N TYR A 292 10.07 -10.24 -13.65
CA TYR A 292 9.02 -10.96 -12.92
C TYR A 292 8.45 -12.12 -13.74
N VAL A 293 8.38 -11.98 -15.06
CA VAL A 293 7.81 -12.91 -16.03
C VAL A 293 6.29 -13.09 -15.85
N ASN A 294 5.87 -13.60 -14.70
CA ASN A 294 4.49 -13.72 -14.23
C ASN A 294 4.47 -13.78 -12.70
N ALA A 295 3.32 -13.52 -12.07
CA ALA A 295 3.13 -13.80 -10.66
C ALA A 295 3.25 -15.32 -10.36
N PRO A 296 3.67 -15.73 -9.15
CA PRO A 296 3.83 -17.14 -8.78
C PRO A 296 2.56 -17.95 -9.03
N VAL A 297 2.68 -19.10 -9.72
CA VAL A 297 1.56 -19.93 -10.14
C VAL A 297 0.77 -20.48 -8.95
N ILE A 298 1.49 -20.97 -7.91
CA ILE A 298 0.86 -21.45 -6.68
C ILE A 298 0.08 -20.31 -6.02
N GLY A 299 0.70 -19.15 -5.86
CA GLY A 299 0.07 -17.98 -5.26
C GLY A 299 -1.17 -17.51 -6.02
N GLN A 300 -1.13 -17.49 -7.36
CA GLN A 300 -2.30 -17.15 -8.18
C GLN A 300 -3.47 -18.10 -7.95
N ARG A 301 -3.21 -19.43 -7.95
CA ARG A 301 -4.24 -20.45 -7.70
C ARG A 301 -4.79 -20.37 -6.28
N LEU A 302 -3.90 -20.13 -5.30
CA LEU A 302 -4.28 -19.97 -3.90
C LEU A 302 -5.22 -18.78 -3.73
N VAL A 303 -4.86 -17.64 -4.27
CA VAL A 303 -5.68 -16.43 -4.24
C VAL A 303 -7.04 -16.66 -4.87
N ALA A 304 -7.10 -17.31 -6.05
CA ALA A 304 -8.36 -17.58 -6.73
C ALA A 304 -9.33 -18.44 -5.88
N GLY A 305 -8.80 -19.39 -5.11
CA GLY A 305 -9.59 -20.20 -4.18
C GLY A 305 -10.02 -19.48 -2.89
N LEU A 306 -9.50 -18.25 -2.64
CA LEU A 306 -9.72 -17.51 -1.40
C LEU A 306 -10.43 -16.16 -1.60
N LEU A 307 -10.82 -15.79 -2.83
CA LEU A 307 -11.36 -14.44 -3.15
C LEU A 307 -12.62 -14.05 -2.37
N ASP A 308 -13.37 -15.01 -1.87
CA ASP A 308 -14.58 -14.77 -1.07
C ASP A 308 -14.32 -14.84 0.45
N THR A 309 -13.04 -14.82 0.85
CA THR A 309 -12.62 -14.90 2.24
C THR A 309 -11.72 -13.72 2.62
N THR A 310 -11.52 -13.53 3.91
CA THR A 310 -10.56 -12.57 4.47
C THR A 310 -10.04 -13.09 5.81
N VAL A 311 -8.93 -12.54 6.29
CA VAL A 311 -8.48 -12.73 7.68
C VAL A 311 -9.53 -12.21 8.67
N ASP A 312 -9.44 -12.62 9.94
CA ASP A 312 -10.31 -12.08 10.99
C ASP A 312 -9.97 -10.61 11.28
N LEU A 313 -10.75 -9.71 10.66
CA LEU A 313 -10.62 -8.25 10.86
C LEU A 313 -10.95 -7.82 12.29
N GLY A 314 -11.72 -8.62 13.04
CA GLY A 314 -12.04 -8.36 14.45
C GLY A 314 -10.81 -8.37 15.34
N ILE A 315 -9.79 -9.17 15.02
CA ILE A 315 -8.50 -9.16 15.72
C ILE A 315 -7.82 -7.80 15.56
N TYR A 316 -7.73 -7.30 14.33
CA TYR A 316 -7.11 -5.99 14.06
C TYR A 316 -7.90 -4.83 14.68
N ASP A 317 -9.23 -4.89 14.70
CA ASP A 317 -10.05 -3.85 15.35
C ASP A 317 -9.86 -3.82 16.88
N ARG A 318 -9.76 -4.98 17.53
CA ARG A 318 -9.44 -5.04 18.97
C ARG A 318 -8.05 -4.44 19.25
N ARG A 319 -7.04 -4.82 18.46
CA ARG A 319 -5.67 -4.28 18.58
C ARG A 319 -5.62 -2.77 18.35
N ARG A 320 -6.37 -2.26 17.35
CA ARG A 320 -6.53 -0.85 17.08
C ARG A 320 -7.10 -0.10 18.29
N LYS A 321 -8.16 -0.63 18.89
CA LYS A 321 -8.79 -0.04 20.10
C LYS A 321 -7.83 -0.05 21.29
N LEU A 322 -7.17 -1.17 21.53
CA LEU A 322 -6.18 -1.31 22.61
C LEU A 322 -5.00 -0.34 22.42
N MET A 323 -4.47 -0.19 21.20
CA MET A 323 -3.42 0.79 20.92
C MET A 323 -3.89 2.21 21.17
N ALA A 324 -5.13 2.55 20.78
CA ALA A 324 -5.71 3.87 21.05
C ALA A 324 -5.82 4.15 22.54
N GLU A 325 -6.20 3.17 23.36
CA GLU A 325 -6.22 3.28 24.83
C GLU A 325 -4.83 3.55 25.40
N VAL A 326 -3.82 2.79 24.96
CA VAL A 326 -2.41 2.95 25.39
C VAL A 326 -1.89 4.35 25.05
N LEU A 327 -2.10 4.80 23.82
CA LEU A 327 -1.64 6.11 23.36
C LEU A 327 -2.35 7.26 24.09
N THR A 328 -3.68 7.15 24.29
CA THR A 328 -4.47 8.13 25.03
C THR A 328 -3.98 8.24 26.48
N ALA A 329 -3.77 7.10 27.16
CA ALA A 329 -3.27 7.06 28.53
C ALA A 329 -1.84 7.62 28.68
N ALA A 330 -1.05 7.59 27.60
CA ALA A 330 0.29 8.21 27.55
C ALA A 330 0.25 9.70 27.18
N GLY A 331 -0.90 10.24 26.79
CA GLY A 331 -1.06 11.63 26.35
C GLY A 331 -0.44 11.92 24.98
N VAL A 332 -0.47 10.94 24.07
CA VAL A 332 -0.06 11.07 22.67
C VAL A 332 -1.24 11.50 21.82
N GLU A 333 -1.07 12.52 20.99
CA GLU A 333 -2.09 12.99 20.07
C GLU A 333 -2.12 12.15 18.79
N PHE A 334 -3.30 11.74 18.33
CA PHE A 334 -3.48 11.02 17.06
C PHE A 334 -4.89 11.18 16.51
N ALA A 335 -5.03 11.05 15.19
CA ALA A 335 -6.32 10.79 14.55
C ALA A 335 -6.60 9.28 14.62
N MET A 336 -7.82 8.88 15.04
CA MET A 336 -8.19 7.46 15.10
C MET A 336 -8.21 6.87 13.69
N PRO A 337 -7.39 5.83 13.41
CA PRO A 337 -7.36 5.20 12.10
C PRO A 337 -8.72 4.60 11.74
N LYS A 338 -9.18 4.85 10.53
CA LYS A 338 -10.44 4.29 9.99
C LYS A 338 -10.21 3.04 9.16
N GLY A 339 -8.97 2.79 8.75
CA GLY A 339 -8.58 1.62 7.97
C GLY A 339 -7.13 1.22 8.16
N ALA A 340 -6.70 0.19 7.44
CA ALA A 340 -5.41 -0.46 7.56
C ALA A 340 -5.13 -0.92 9.01
N PHE A 341 -3.89 -1.02 9.42
CA PHE A 341 -3.49 -1.38 10.79
C PHE A 341 -2.35 -0.48 11.29
N TYR A 342 -2.37 0.79 10.88
CA TYR A 342 -1.36 1.78 11.26
C TYR A 342 -1.96 2.91 12.06
N PHE A 343 -1.19 3.39 13.03
CA PHE A 343 -1.35 4.68 13.67
C PHE A 343 -0.24 5.61 13.19
N PHE A 344 -0.60 6.85 12.91
CA PHE A 344 0.34 7.91 12.60
C PHE A 344 0.14 9.01 13.63
N VAL A 345 0.97 8.98 14.67
CA VAL A 345 0.77 9.77 15.88
C VAL A 345 1.74 10.94 15.94
N LYS A 346 1.29 12.04 16.50
CA LYS A 346 2.08 13.25 16.63
C LYS A 346 3.18 13.07 17.68
N ALA A 347 4.41 13.35 17.32
CA ALA A 347 5.51 13.33 18.26
C ALA A 347 5.37 14.50 19.24
N PRO A 348 5.50 14.28 20.57
CA PRO A 348 5.53 15.36 21.53
C PRO A 348 6.63 16.36 21.18
N GLY A 349 6.30 17.66 21.17
CA GLY A 349 7.24 18.70 20.76
C GLY A 349 7.52 18.78 19.25
N GLY A 350 6.92 17.90 18.43
CA GLY A 350 7.07 17.91 16.98
C GLY A 350 8.39 17.31 16.45
N ASP A 351 9.20 16.68 17.31
CA ASP A 351 10.46 16.02 16.90
C ASP A 351 10.28 14.50 16.85
N ASP A 352 10.03 13.99 15.65
CA ASP A 352 9.83 12.56 15.39
C ASP A 352 11.10 11.72 15.62
N LEU A 353 12.31 12.28 15.45
CA LEU A 353 13.54 11.56 15.74
C LEU A 353 13.77 11.43 17.24
N ALA A 354 13.69 12.55 17.98
CA ALA A 354 13.87 12.54 19.42
C ALA A 354 12.84 11.62 20.09
N PHE A 355 11.57 11.63 19.62
CA PHE A 355 10.56 10.74 20.16
C PHE A 355 10.82 9.27 19.81
N THR A 356 11.30 8.98 18.58
CA THR A 356 11.71 7.62 18.19
C THR A 356 12.86 7.12 19.08
N ASP A 357 13.85 7.96 19.38
CA ASP A 357 14.96 7.59 20.24
C ASP A 357 14.52 7.41 21.71
N ALA A 358 13.62 8.25 22.23
CA ALA A 358 13.04 8.08 23.56
C ALA A 358 12.27 6.76 23.69
N LEU A 359 11.49 6.38 22.66
CA LEU A 359 10.81 5.10 22.61
C LEU A 359 11.77 3.91 22.48
N TYR A 360 12.86 4.07 21.72
CA TYR A 360 13.90 3.04 21.59
C TYR A 360 14.56 2.70 22.93
N GLU A 361 14.82 3.69 23.78
CA GLU A 361 15.33 3.46 25.15
C GLU A 361 14.37 2.62 26.00
N GLU A 362 13.07 2.77 25.75
CA GLU A 362 12.01 1.94 26.36
C GLU A 362 11.78 0.59 25.66
N ARG A 363 12.63 0.23 24.69
CA ARG A 363 12.52 -0.98 23.85
C ARG A 363 11.22 -1.03 23.03
N ILE A 364 10.74 0.14 22.65
CA ILE A 364 9.60 0.31 21.75
C ILE A 364 10.12 0.79 20.40
N LEU A 365 9.83 0.03 19.34
CA LEU A 365 10.27 0.36 17.99
C LEU A 365 9.10 0.95 17.20
N VAL A 366 9.33 2.11 16.63
CA VAL A 366 8.41 2.83 15.74
C VAL A 366 9.17 3.35 14.52
N VAL A 367 8.49 3.87 13.51
CA VAL A 367 9.15 4.46 12.35
C VAL A 367 8.91 5.97 12.34
N PRO A 368 9.96 6.82 12.29
CA PRO A 368 9.79 8.28 12.23
C PRO A 368 9.06 8.70 10.96
N GLY A 369 8.13 9.65 11.12
CA GLY A 369 7.19 10.07 10.08
C GLY A 369 7.83 10.80 8.91
N ARG A 370 9.00 11.43 9.12
CA ARG A 370 9.75 12.04 8.02
C ARG A 370 10.07 11.07 6.89
N GLY A 371 10.22 9.78 7.18
CA GLY A 371 10.38 8.74 6.17
C GLY A 371 9.17 8.57 5.25
N PHE A 372 7.99 9.02 5.68
CA PHE A 372 6.74 8.99 4.93
C PHE A 372 6.30 10.37 4.42
N GLY A 373 7.18 11.37 4.47
CA GLY A 373 6.84 12.75 4.12
C GLY A 373 5.97 13.46 5.16
N GLY A 374 5.93 12.95 6.40
CA GLY A 374 5.20 13.53 7.54
C GLY A 374 6.08 13.79 8.75
N PRO A 375 7.04 14.74 8.68
CA PRO A 375 7.88 15.07 9.83
C PRO A 375 7.03 15.52 11.02
N GLY A 376 7.51 15.25 12.24
CA GLY A 376 6.76 15.53 13.46
C GLY A 376 5.77 14.46 13.87
N TYR A 377 5.70 13.34 13.14
CA TYR A 377 4.86 12.17 13.45
C TYR A 377 5.71 10.89 13.55
N VAL A 378 5.16 9.85 14.15
CA VAL A 378 5.73 8.50 14.09
C VAL A 378 4.66 7.49 13.70
N ARG A 379 5.04 6.47 12.91
CA ARG A 379 4.14 5.37 12.52
C ARG A 379 4.32 4.19 13.45
N LEU A 380 3.18 3.65 13.90
CA LEU A 380 3.09 2.38 14.61
C LEU A 380 2.23 1.39 13.80
N SER A 381 2.60 0.12 13.80
CA SER A 381 1.80 -0.98 13.25
C SER A 381 1.12 -1.75 14.38
N CYS A 382 -0.18 -2.02 14.26
CA CYS A 382 -0.93 -2.91 15.16
C CYS A 382 -0.90 -4.38 14.71
N SER A 383 -0.05 -4.73 13.75
CA SER A 383 0.14 -6.11 13.32
C SER A 383 1.09 -6.85 14.26
N VAL A 384 0.69 -6.94 15.52
CA VAL A 384 1.41 -7.60 16.62
C VAL A 384 0.41 -8.11 17.65
N ASP A 385 0.83 -9.06 18.49
CA ASP A 385 0.00 -9.60 19.56
C ASP A 385 -0.50 -8.51 20.54
N GLU A 386 -1.73 -8.67 21.06
CA GLU A 386 -2.35 -7.74 22.00
C GLU A 386 -1.51 -7.57 23.28
N GLN A 387 -0.80 -8.61 23.73
CA GLN A 387 0.08 -8.55 24.90
C GLN A 387 1.28 -7.61 24.67
N ILE A 388 1.80 -7.53 23.43
CA ILE A 388 2.89 -6.60 23.07
C ILE A 388 2.39 -5.17 23.18
N ILE A 389 1.15 -4.90 22.69
CA ILE A 389 0.52 -3.58 22.78
C ILE A 389 0.32 -3.19 24.25
N ALA A 390 -0.30 -4.06 25.04
CA ALA A 390 -0.56 -3.79 26.46
C ALA A 390 0.75 -3.53 27.26
N ARG A 391 1.79 -4.32 27.01
CA ARG A 391 3.08 -4.19 27.67
C ARG A 391 3.79 -2.87 27.37
N SER A 392 3.55 -2.25 26.21
CA SER A 392 4.18 -0.99 25.82
C SER A 392 3.69 0.23 26.59
N ALA A 393 2.55 0.13 27.30
CA ALA A 393 1.84 1.27 27.90
C ALA A 393 2.72 2.13 28.81
N GLU A 394 3.46 1.53 29.74
CA GLU A 394 4.32 2.27 30.66
C GLU A 394 5.56 2.86 29.96
N GLY A 395 6.08 2.20 28.94
CA GLY A 395 7.18 2.73 28.12
C GLY A 395 6.74 3.98 27.33
N PHE A 396 5.54 3.99 26.76
CA PHE A 396 4.99 5.20 26.10
C PHE A 396 4.86 6.37 27.08
N LYS A 397 4.35 6.14 28.30
CA LYS A 397 4.23 7.19 29.33
C LYS A 397 5.59 7.80 29.68
N ARG A 398 6.62 6.96 29.90
CA ARG A 398 7.97 7.42 30.23
C ARG A 398 8.60 8.17 29.06
N ALA A 399 8.50 7.67 27.84
CA ALA A 399 9.01 8.34 26.66
C ALA A 399 8.35 9.73 26.45
N VAL A 400 7.02 9.83 26.63
CA VAL A 400 6.30 11.11 26.55
C VAL A 400 6.71 12.08 27.65
N ALA A 401 6.88 11.57 28.89
CA ALA A 401 7.35 12.39 30.01
C ALA A 401 8.76 12.97 29.73
N LYS A 402 9.66 12.14 29.19
CA LYS A 402 11.01 12.56 28.78
C LYS A 402 11.01 13.65 27.70
N MET A 403 10.03 13.64 26.81
CA MET A 403 9.89 14.66 25.76
C MET A 403 9.32 16.00 26.25
N LYS A 404 8.67 16.01 27.41
CA LYS A 404 8.02 17.21 28.00
C LYS A 404 8.88 17.88 29.09
N GLY A 405 9.84 17.18 29.64
CA GLY A 405 10.74 17.65 30.68
C GLY A 405 12.06 18.09 30.20
#